data_812e9d6e255166d8555392d397342842
#
_entry.id   812e9d6e255166d8555392d397342842
#
_cell.length_a   1.000
_cell.length_b   1.000
_cell.length_c   1.000
_cell.angle_alpha   90.00
_cell.angle_beta   90.00
_cell.angle_gamma   90.00
#
_symmetry.space_group_name_H-M   'P 1'
#
loop_
_entity.id
_entity.type
_entity.pdbx_description
1 polymer ?
#
loop_
_entity_poly.entity_id
_entity_poly.type
_entity_poly.pdbx_seq_one_letter_code
_entity_poly.pdbx_strand_id
1 'polypeptide(L)'
;METTSEGTPDNTTDSLRAGPRGYVLLESTAVRKKMIHFDHERVPERVVHALGHGAYGTFESYADWSNLTTACWLQQGATSDVFVRFSVVVASNGGSEVGRDTHGFATKIYSECGNHDLVGNHLPSFFINDGSLFPDLIHAVKFEPDKGFPTGKYSSQFVG
;
A
#
# COMPACT_ATOMS: atom_id res chain seq x y z
N MET A 1 -21.21 -22.30 9.96
CA MET A 1 -21.23 -20.91 9.51
C MET A 1 -20.04 -20.23 10.15
N GLU A 2 -19.08 -19.79 9.37
CA GLU A 2 -17.98 -19.03 9.92
C GLU A 2 -18.46 -17.66 10.39
N THR A 3 -17.89 -17.18 11.48
CA THR A 3 -18.17 -15.84 12.00
C THR A 3 -16.87 -15.04 12.03
N THR A 4 -16.99 -13.74 11.86
CA THR A 4 -15.87 -12.82 12.07
C THR A 4 -15.40 -12.86 13.53
N SER A 5 -14.24 -12.29 13.81
CA SER A 5 -13.75 -12.08 15.19
C SER A 5 -14.73 -11.28 16.06
N GLU A 6 -15.67 -10.58 15.44
CA GLU A 6 -16.71 -9.78 16.11
C GLU A 6 -18.05 -10.54 16.24
N GLY A 7 -18.10 -11.84 15.88
CA GLY A 7 -19.27 -12.69 15.98
C GLY A 7 -20.32 -12.49 14.86
N THR A 8 -20.02 -11.66 13.87
CA THR A 8 -20.91 -11.45 12.71
C THR A 8 -20.74 -12.62 11.73
N PRO A 9 -21.83 -13.13 11.10
CA PRO A 9 -21.70 -14.12 10.05
C PRO A 9 -20.77 -13.64 8.93
N ASP A 10 -19.80 -14.48 8.59
CA ASP A 10 -18.78 -14.15 7.58
C ASP A 10 -19.15 -14.81 6.24
N ASN A 11 -19.34 -13.98 5.24
CA ASN A 11 -19.35 -14.41 3.86
C ASN A 11 -18.10 -13.84 3.19
N THR A 12 -17.12 -14.69 2.94
CA THR A 12 -15.82 -14.29 2.42
C THR A 12 -15.88 -13.70 1.00
N THR A 13 -17.02 -13.80 0.33
CA THR A 13 -17.25 -13.27 -1.02
C THR A 13 -17.94 -11.91 -1.03
N ASP A 14 -18.60 -11.54 0.07
CA ASP A 14 -19.35 -10.28 0.17
C ASP A 14 -18.63 -9.29 1.08
N SER A 15 -18.02 -8.30 0.47
CA SER A 15 -17.41 -7.17 1.19
C SER A 15 -18.43 -6.04 1.37
N LEU A 16 -18.43 -5.42 2.54
CA LEU A 16 -19.27 -4.24 2.80
C LEU A 16 -18.87 -3.09 1.89
N ARG A 17 -19.85 -2.50 1.20
CA ARG A 17 -19.63 -1.45 0.20
C ARG A 17 -20.48 -0.21 0.46
N ALA A 18 -20.01 0.93 -0.03
CA ALA A 18 -20.77 2.18 -0.09
C ALA A 18 -21.77 2.15 -1.26
N GLY A 19 -22.85 1.31 -1.12
CA GLY A 19 -23.82 1.07 -2.18
C GLY A 19 -23.44 -0.06 -3.15
N PRO A 20 -24.34 -0.44 -4.06
CA PRO A 20 -24.19 -1.66 -4.90
C PRO A 20 -22.95 -1.70 -5.80
N ARG A 21 -22.45 -0.52 -6.17
CA ARG A 21 -21.24 -0.35 -7.01
C ARG A 21 -20.19 0.52 -6.35
N GLY A 22 -20.33 0.81 -5.07
CA GLY A 22 -19.43 1.66 -4.32
C GLY A 22 -18.14 0.96 -3.93
N TYR A 23 -17.22 1.74 -3.37
CA TYR A 23 -15.96 1.24 -2.84
C TYR A 23 -16.19 0.32 -1.64
N VAL A 24 -15.30 -0.64 -1.47
CA VAL A 24 -15.25 -1.47 -0.27
C VAL A 24 -14.90 -0.60 0.93
N LEU A 25 -15.65 -0.74 2.01
CA LEU A 25 -15.41 -0.01 3.25
C LEU A 25 -14.40 -0.74 4.12
N LEU A 26 -13.57 0.03 4.84
CA LEU A 26 -12.65 -0.53 5.83
C LEU A 26 -13.37 -1.22 7.00
N GLU A 27 -14.64 -0.92 7.20
CA GLU A 27 -15.52 -1.60 8.15
C GLU A 27 -15.80 -3.07 7.78
N SER A 28 -15.56 -3.46 6.52
CA SER A 28 -15.72 -4.85 6.11
C SER A 28 -14.73 -5.75 6.86
N THR A 29 -15.26 -6.58 7.76
CA THR A 29 -14.45 -7.52 8.54
C THR A 29 -13.83 -8.61 7.66
N ALA A 30 -14.53 -9.04 6.61
CA ALA A 30 -14.05 -10.03 5.66
C ALA A 30 -12.79 -9.52 4.92
N VAL A 31 -12.80 -8.28 4.42
CA VAL A 31 -11.64 -7.66 3.77
C VAL A 31 -10.48 -7.48 4.75
N ARG A 32 -10.75 -6.94 5.94
CA ARG A 32 -9.72 -6.75 6.96
C ARG A 32 -9.06 -8.07 7.37
N LYS A 33 -9.84 -9.13 7.57
CA LYS A 33 -9.33 -10.46 7.94
C LYS A 33 -8.38 -11.01 6.88
N LYS A 34 -8.73 -10.90 5.58
CA LYS A 34 -7.85 -11.29 4.48
C LYS A 34 -6.57 -10.45 4.45
N MET A 35 -6.68 -9.13 4.64
CA MET A 35 -5.53 -8.22 4.67
C MET A 35 -4.58 -8.54 5.83
N ILE A 36 -5.11 -8.74 7.03
CA ILE A 36 -4.32 -9.11 8.23
C ILE A 36 -3.61 -10.44 8.02
N HIS A 37 -4.24 -11.40 7.38
CA HIS A 37 -3.61 -12.69 7.08
C HIS A 37 -2.33 -12.51 6.24
N PHE A 38 -2.37 -11.70 5.18
CA PHE A 38 -1.19 -11.42 4.37
C PHE A 38 -0.14 -10.58 5.10
N ASP A 39 -0.58 -9.64 5.92
CA ASP A 39 0.30 -8.80 6.73
C ASP A 39 1.20 -9.65 7.64
N HIS A 40 0.63 -10.62 8.32
CA HIS A 40 1.35 -11.52 9.22
C HIS A 40 2.28 -12.52 8.52
N GLU A 41 2.09 -12.75 7.21
CA GLU A 41 3.00 -13.62 6.42
C GLU A 41 4.31 -12.91 6.03
N ARG A 42 4.41 -11.58 6.22
CA ARG A 42 5.54 -10.76 5.75
C ARG A 42 6.50 -10.38 6.87
N VAL A 43 7.74 -10.15 6.49
CA VAL A 43 8.76 -9.61 7.39
C VAL A 43 9.42 -8.38 6.75
N PRO A 44 9.34 -7.20 7.40
CA PRO A 44 8.43 -6.85 8.50
C PRO A 44 6.95 -6.92 8.07
N GLU A 45 6.05 -7.05 9.04
CA GLU A 45 4.62 -7.20 8.79
C GLU A 45 4.06 -6.04 7.96
N ARG A 46 3.62 -6.35 6.75
CA ARG A 46 2.92 -5.47 5.79
C ARG A 46 2.19 -6.32 4.77
N VAL A 47 1.04 -5.86 4.34
CA VAL A 47 0.28 -6.54 3.26
C VAL A 47 1.09 -6.59 1.97
N VAL A 48 1.69 -5.45 1.61
CA VAL A 48 2.61 -5.25 0.50
C VAL A 48 3.72 -4.29 0.94
N HIS A 49 4.76 -4.10 0.13
CA HIS A 49 5.88 -3.22 0.44
C HIS A 49 6.69 -3.63 1.70
N ALA A 50 6.77 -4.92 1.99
CA ALA A 50 7.56 -5.40 3.12
C ALA A 50 9.06 -5.14 2.93
N LEU A 51 9.58 -5.41 1.75
CA LEU A 51 10.97 -5.09 1.41
C LEU A 51 11.10 -3.62 1.01
N GLY A 52 12.00 -2.90 1.66
CA GLY A 52 12.27 -1.49 1.35
C GLY A 52 13.31 -0.86 2.24
N HIS A 53 13.84 0.28 1.78
CA HIS A 53 14.90 1.05 2.42
C HIS A 53 14.44 2.48 2.68
N GLY A 54 14.90 3.05 3.77
CA GLY A 54 14.58 4.42 4.16
C GLY A 54 15.78 5.36 4.06
N ALA A 55 15.49 6.64 3.85
CA ALA A 55 16.48 7.72 3.87
C ALA A 55 15.91 8.94 4.58
N TYR A 56 16.74 9.61 5.34
CA TYR A 56 16.46 10.94 5.87
C TYR A 56 16.92 12.01 4.90
N GLY A 57 16.23 13.13 4.88
CA GLY A 57 16.58 14.28 4.07
C GLY A 57 15.87 15.54 4.51
N THR A 58 16.01 16.58 3.71
CA THR A 58 15.35 17.87 3.93
C THR A 58 14.55 18.22 2.67
N PHE A 59 13.33 18.67 2.86
CA PHE A 59 12.50 19.27 1.82
C PHE A 59 12.63 20.78 1.91
N GLU A 60 12.80 21.45 0.78
CA GLU A 60 12.81 22.91 0.67
C GLU A 60 11.82 23.36 -0.40
N SER A 61 10.96 24.30 -0.03
CA SER A 61 10.04 24.95 -0.98
C SER A 61 10.69 26.15 -1.64
N TYR A 62 10.95 26.06 -2.94
CA TYR A 62 11.58 27.16 -3.71
C TYR A 62 10.60 28.27 -4.11
N ALA A 63 9.30 28.03 -4.03
CA ALA A 63 8.28 28.97 -4.47
C ALA A 63 7.20 29.14 -3.40
N ASP A 64 6.47 30.25 -3.52
CA ASP A 64 5.28 30.49 -2.73
C ASP A 64 4.05 29.85 -3.38
N TRP A 65 3.46 28.90 -2.69
CA TRP A 65 2.24 28.21 -3.10
C TRP A 65 1.00 28.64 -2.30
N SER A 66 1.07 29.76 -1.61
CA SER A 66 -0.02 30.27 -0.74
C SER A 66 -1.34 30.52 -1.48
N ASN A 67 -1.27 30.72 -2.79
CA ASN A 67 -2.44 30.86 -3.65
C ASN A 67 -3.17 29.53 -3.93
N LEU A 68 -2.54 28.39 -3.69
CA LEU A 68 -3.09 27.05 -3.94
C LEU A 68 -3.35 26.27 -2.66
N THR A 69 -2.58 26.53 -1.60
CA THR A 69 -2.65 25.75 -0.36
C THR A 69 -2.24 26.56 0.85
N THR A 70 -2.81 26.20 2.00
CA THR A 70 -2.42 26.74 3.32
C THR A 70 -1.33 25.91 4.02
N ALA A 71 -0.81 24.88 3.35
CA ALA A 71 0.22 24.03 3.92
C ALA A 71 1.50 24.81 4.21
N CYS A 72 1.93 24.84 5.46
CA CYS A 72 3.08 25.65 5.89
C CYS A 72 4.40 25.22 5.26
N TRP A 73 4.56 23.93 4.98
CA TRP A 73 5.77 23.37 4.36
C TRP A 73 5.89 23.72 2.86
N LEU A 74 4.85 24.29 2.24
CA LEU A 74 4.86 24.78 0.85
C LEU A 74 4.96 26.30 0.74
N GLN A 75 5.19 26.99 1.84
CA GLN A 75 5.47 28.42 1.78
C GLN A 75 6.91 28.67 1.31
N GLN A 76 7.15 29.78 0.63
CA GLN A 76 8.46 30.11 0.09
C GLN A 76 9.55 30.10 1.16
N GLY A 77 10.64 29.34 0.92
CA GLY A 77 11.76 29.23 1.84
C GLY A 77 11.51 28.31 3.03
N ALA A 78 10.33 27.68 3.11
CA ALA A 78 10.07 26.71 4.15
C ALA A 78 10.96 25.47 3.96
N THR A 79 11.58 25.04 5.06
CA THR A 79 12.37 23.82 5.13
C THR A 79 11.74 22.86 6.12
N SER A 80 11.74 21.58 5.81
CA SER A 80 11.17 20.52 6.67
C SER A 80 12.04 19.28 6.61
N ASP A 81 12.23 18.64 7.74
CA ASP A 81 12.82 17.31 7.75
C ASP A 81 11.91 16.32 7.06
N VAL A 82 12.49 15.38 6.33
CA VAL A 82 11.74 14.32 5.66
C VAL A 82 12.35 12.96 5.93
N PHE A 83 11.48 11.96 5.96
CA PHE A 83 11.87 10.56 5.87
C PHE A 83 11.19 9.95 4.65
N VAL A 84 11.99 9.36 3.77
CA VAL A 84 11.49 8.69 2.55
C VAL A 84 11.75 7.21 2.66
N ARG A 85 10.77 6.40 2.29
CA ARG A 85 10.92 4.95 2.18
C ARG A 85 10.63 4.52 0.75
N PHE A 86 11.61 3.88 0.11
CA PHE A 86 11.47 3.19 -1.16
C PHE A 86 11.21 1.71 -0.91
N SER A 87 10.32 1.10 -1.69
CA SER A 87 9.89 -0.28 -1.45
C SER A 87 9.43 -0.96 -2.72
N VAL A 88 9.33 -2.29 -2.67
CA VAL A 88 8.75 -3.12 -3.73
C VAL A 88 7.51 -3.83 -3.21
N VAL A 89 6.50 -3.99 -4.08
CA VAL A 89 5.16 -4.42 -3.68
C VAL A 89 5.14 -5.86 -3.20
N VAL A 90 5.75 -6.76 -3.96
CA VAL A 90 5.56 -8.22 -3.78
C VAL A 90 6.61 -8.82 -2.85
N ALA A 91 7.85 -8.36 -2.91
CA ALA A 91 8.95 -8.96 -2.17
C ALA A 91 8.84 -8.74 -0.65
N SER A 92 9.31 -9.73 0.10
CA SER A 92 9.49 -9.70 1.55
C SER A 92 10.97 -9.66 1.89
N ASN A 93 11.31 -9.45 3.17
CA ASN A 93 12.69 -9.41 3.63
C ASN A 93 13.45 -10.67 3.20
N GLY A 94 14.65 -10.46 2.64
CA GLY A 94 15.46 -11.54 2.02
C GLY A 94 15.13 -11.82 0.55
N GLY A 95 14.10 -11.19 -0.01
CA GLY A 95 13.79 -11.24 -1.45
C GLY A 95 14.71 -10.37 -2.30
N SER A 96 14.60 -10.51 -3.62
CA SER A 96 15.35 -9.69 -4.58
C SER A 96 14.59 -8.40 -4.91
N GLU A 97 15.29 -7.27 -4.91
CA GLU A 97 14.78 -5.98 -5.39
C GLU A 97 14.94 -5.79 -6.90
N VAL A 98 15.72 -6.67 -7.55
CA VAL A 98 16.04 -6.56 -8.98
C VAL A 98 14.96 -7.19 -9.86
N GLY A 99 14.04 -7.93 -9.24
CA GLY A 99 12.91 -8.53 -9.95
C GLY A 99 11.95 -7.47 -10.50
N ARG A 100 11.17 -7.87 -11.51
CA ARG A 100 10.05 -7.05 -11.98
C ARG A 100 9.02 -6.92 -10.87
N ASP A 101 8.87 -5.73 -10.33
CA ASP A 101 7.91 -5.42 -9.28
C ASP A 101 7.46 -3.96 -9.39
N THR A 102 6.33 -3.65 -8.80
CA THR A 102 5.90 -2.27 -8.64
C THR A 102 6.71 -1.63 -7.52
N HIS A 103 7.37 -0.53 -7.84
CA HIS A 103 8.11 0.24 -6.85
C HIS A 103 7.21 1.29 -6.22
N GLY A 104 7.28 1.37 -4.92
CA GLY A 104 6.57 2.37 -4.12
C GLY A 104 7.52 3.32 -3.44
N PHE A 105 7.00 4.49 -3.11
CA PHE A 105 7.66 5.44 -2.22
C PHE A 105 6.66 6.00 -1.23
N ALA A 106 7.14 6.30 -0.04
CA ALA A 106 6.38 6.99 0.98
C ALA A 106 7.28 8.07 1.59
N THR A 107 6.83 9.31 1.53
CA THR A 107 7.54 10.45 2.10
C THR A 107 6.73 11.02 3.24
N LYS A 108 7.33 11.10 4.42
CA LYS A 108 6.78 11.81 5.55
C LYS A 108 7.53 13.14 5.71
N ILE A 109 6.81 14.24 5.70
CA ILE A 109 7.31 15.58 5.89
C ILE A 109 6.96 16.01 7.30
N TYR A 110 7.96 16.39 8.08
CA TYR A 110 7.82 16.86 9.45
C TYR A 110 7.84 18.38 9.46
N SER A 111 6.68 18.98 9.52
CA SER A 111 6.55 20.44 9.51
C SER A 111 6.06 20.98 10.85
N GLU A 112 6.23 22.27 11.08
CA GLU A 112 5.77 22.95 12.30
C GLU A 112 4.25 22.86 12.51
N CYS A 113 3.48 22.73 11.42
CA CYS A 113 2.03 22.60 11.49
C CYS A 113 1.54 21.15 11.46
N GLY A 114 2.42 20.18 11.66
CA GLY A 114 2.10 18.76 11.70
C GLY A 114 2.78 17.95 10.60
N ASN A 115 2.58 16.65 10.64
CA ASN A 115 3.16 15.73 9.66
C ASN A 115 2.30 15.67 8.41
N HIS A 116 2.96 15.55 7.26
CA HIS A 116 2.32 15.36 5.97
C HIS A 116 2.89 14.13 5.28
N ASP A 117 2.01 13.26 4.77
CA ASP A 117 2.41 12.02 4.13
C ASP A 117 2.04 12.05 2.65
N LEU A 118 3.02 11.73 1.80
CA LEU A 118 2.84 11.48 0.37
C LEU A 118 3.21 10.03 0.08
N VAL A 119 2.25 9.25 -0.42
CA VAL A 119 2.44 7.84 -0.74
C VAL A 119 2.13 7.60 -2.21
N GLY A 120 2.99 6.90 -2.90
CA GLY A 120 2.83 6.64 -4.32
C GLY A 120 3.51 5.37 -4.81
N ASN A 121 3.17 5.03 -6.04
CA ASN A 121 3.83 3.99 -6.82
C ASN A 121 4.35 4.61 -8.13
N HIS A 122 5.34 3.95 -8.76
CA HIS A 122 5.91 4.42 -10.02
C HIS A 122 4.98 4.22 -11.24
N LEU A 123 3.81 3.62 -11.03
CA LEU A 123 2.83 3.39 -12.09
C LEU A 123 1.98 4.64 -12.35
N PRO A 124 1.60 4.91 -13.59
CA PRO A 124 0.75 6.07 -13.94
C PRO A 124 -0.68 5.93 -13.41
N SER A 125 -1.16 4.72 -13.23
CA SER A 125 -2.45 4.41 -12.61
C SER A 125 -2.38 3.08 -11.87
N PHE A 126 -3.20 2.95 -10.82
CA PHE A 126 -3.31 1.67 -10.12
C PHE A 126 -4.19 0.71 -10.92
N PHE A 127 -3.71 -0.51 -11.14
CA PHE A 127 -4.34 -1.50 -12.04
C PHE A 127 -5.58 -2.19 -11.44
N ILE A 128 -5.84 -2.03 -10.15
CA ILE A 128 -7.07 -2.50 -9.50
C ILE A 128 -7.89 -1.30 -9.05
N ASN A 129 -9.09 -1.19 -9.58
CA ASN A 129 -10.01 -0.13 -9.23
C ASN A 129 -10.98 -0.53 -8.10
N ASP A 130 -11.22 -1.82 -7.91
CA ASP A 130 -12.07 -2.35 -6.86
C ASP A 130 -11.23 -2.94 -5.71
N GLY A 131 -11.25 -2.30 -4.56
CA GLY A 131 -10.48 -2.73 -3.38
C GLY A 131 -10.83 -4.13 -2.88
N SER A 132 -12.01 -4.68 -3.22
CA SER A 132 -12.37 -6.07 -2.87
C SER A 132 -11.51 -7.10 -3.59
N LEU A 133 -10.94 -6.75 -4.74
CA LEU A 133 -10.05 -7.61 -5.53
C LEU A 133 -8.60 -7.56 -5.04
N PHE A 134 -8.27 -6.61 -4.17
CA PHE A 134 -6.90 -6.44 -3.70
C PHE A 134 -6.34 -7.66 -2.95
N PRO A 135 -7.09 -8.31 -2.04
CA PRO A 135 -6.62 -9.56 -1.41
C PRO A 135 -6.37 -10.69 -2.42
N ASP A 136 -7.20 -10.79 -3.45
CA ASP A 136 -7.03 -11.81 -4.49
C ASP A 136 -5.78 -11.55 -5.34
N LEU A 137 -5.50 -10.27 -5.65
CA LEU A 137 -4.25 -9.89 -6.28
C LEU A 137 -3.04 -10.29 -5.43
N ILE A 138 -3.03 -9.95 -4.15
CA ILE A 138 -1.91 -10.29 -3.26
C ILE A 138 -1.68 -11.79 -3.24
N HIS A 139 -2.75 -12.57 -3.16
CA HIS A 139 -2.66 -14.03 -3.21
C HIS A 139 -2.06 -14.53 -4.54
N ALA A 140 -2.41 -13.89 -5.66
CA ALA A 140 -1.93 -14.28 -6.99
C ALA A 140 -0.45 -13.96 -7.24
N VAL A 141 0.04 -12.83 -6.68
CA VAL A 141 1.42 -12.35 -6.92
C VAL A 141 2.41 -12.73 -5.82
N LYS A 142 1.95 -13.23 -4.67
CA LYS A 142 2.86 -13.64 -3.60
C LYS A 142 3.75 -14.79 -4.05
N PHE A 143 5.00 -14.77 -3.59
CA PHE A 143 5.93 -15.86 -3.84
C PHE A 143 5.56 -17.09 -3.03
N GLU A 144 5.65 -18.26 -3.68
CA GLU A 144 5.61 -19.52 -2.94
C GLU A 144 6.87 -19.62 -2.07
N PRO A 145 6.73 -19.95 -0.78
CA PRO A 145 7.88 -20.02 0.15
C PRO A 145 8.99 -20.95 -0.36
N ASP A 146 8.61 -22.04 -1.02
CA ASP A 146 9.55 -23.08 -1.45
C ASP A 146 10.21 -22.79 -2.81
N LYS A 147 9.62 -21.93 -3.63
CA LYS A 147 10.06 -21.69 -5.01
C LYS A 147 10.65 -20.31 -5.26
N GLY A 148 10.34 -19.34 -4.41
CA GLY A 148 10.78 -17.95 -4.58
C GLY A 148 10.21 -17.25 -5.81
N PHE A 149 9.15 -17.81 -6.43
CA PHE A 149 8.43 -17.25 -7.58
C PHE A 149 6.91 -17.30 -7.34
N PRO A 150 6.13 -16.38 -7.95
CA PRO A 150 4.67 -16.45 -7.91
C PRO A 150 4.16 -17.77 -8.52
N THR A 151 3.08 -18.30 -7.96
CA THR A 151 2.39 -19.44 -8.56
C THR A 151 1.92 -19.07 -9.95
N GLY A 152 2.47 -19.71 -10.98
CA GLY A 152 2.15 -19.40 -12.39
C GLY A 152 0.68 -19.59 -12.81
N LYS A 153 -0.20 -20.01 -11.89
CA LYS A 153 -1.64 -20.18 -12.14
C LYS A 153 -2.41 -18.88 -12.28
N TYR A 154 -1.89 -17.77 -11.77
CA TYR A 154 -2.62 -16.49 -11.74
C TYR A 154 -1.89 -15.34 -12.42
N SER A 155 -0.62 -15.51 -12.79
CA SER A 155 0.19 -14.47 -13.43
C SER A 155 -0.34 -14.04 -14.81
N SER A 156 -1.05 -14.91 -15.51
CA SER A 156 -1.59 -14.60 -16.85
C SER A 156 -2.88 -13.76 -16.83
N GLN A 157 -3.54 -13.63 -15.70
CA GLN A 157 -4.77 -12.82 -15.59
C GLN A 157 -4.51 -11.35 -15.26
N PHE A 158 -3.30 -11.02 -14.77
CA PHE A 158 -2.97 -9.68 -14.31
C PHE A 158 -1.79 -9.03 -15.05
N VAL A 159 -1.17 -9.74 -15.99
CA VAL A 159 -0.07 -9.24 -16.82
C VAL A 159 -0.52 -9.31 -18.28
N GLY A 160 -1.42 -8.41 -18.64
CA GLY A 160 -1.83 -8.12 -19.99
C GLY A 160 -1.32 -6.75 -20.41
#